data_9af99b8d7f1fdcb2868b5612bd1bb5d1
#
_entry.id   9af99b8d7f1fdcb2868b5612bd1bb5d1
#
_cell.length_a   1.000
_cell.length_b   1.000
_cell.length_c   1.000
_cell.angle_alpha   90.00
_cell.angle_beta   90.00
_cell.angle_gamma   90.00
#
_symmetry.space_group_name_H-M   'P 1'
#
loop_
_entity.id
_entity.type
_entity.pdbx_description
1 polymer ?
#
loop_
_entity_poly.entity_id
_entity_poly.type
_entity_poly.pdbx_seq_one_letter_code
_entity_poly.pdbx_strand_id
1 'polypeptide(L)'
;MSQLHFQPLSPALGALVQGVDLTSKLDNVVFGQLQQALLDYQILFFENQPLTPRQQRDFAARFGDLHVHPVYPNVPEQPEIMVLDTHADNLPDNDNWHTDVTFIDTPPLGAILSARELPPVGGDTLWSSSAAAYDALSPAFKTLLDGLTAEHEFTKSFQEWRFKGTDQYERWKKARDDHPTVVHPVVRTHPVSGRKGLFVNEGFTSRIRELSQKESDALLAFLFAHAARPEFTLRWRWKQYDLAFWDNRITQHYAVADYLPARRIMHRATILGDKPF
;
A
#
# COMPACT_ATOMS: atom_id res chain seq x y z
N MET A 1 -4.72 -18.06 27.17
CA MET A 1 -4.59 -17.10 26.06
C MET A 1 -3.21 -17.30 25.48
N SER A 2 -3.09 -17.61 24.18
CA SER A 2 -1.79 -17.69 23.52
C SER A 2 -1.20 -16.27 23.48
N GLN A 3 0.01 -16.11 23.98
CA GLN A 3 0.72 -14.84 23.90
C GLN A 3 1.10 -14.61 22.43
N LEU A 4 0.76 -13.42 21.89
CA LEU A 4 1.22 -13.04 20.55
C LEU A 4 2.75 -12.94 20.55
N HIS A 5 3.35 -13.44 19.51
CA HIS A 5 4.78 -13.30 19.27
C HIS A 5 4.99 -12.54 17.95
N PHE A 6 5.82 -11.50 18.00
CA PHE A 6 6.19 -10.68 16.85
C PHE A 6 7.65 -10.95 16.52
N GLN A 7 7.90 -11.60 15.39
CA GLN A 7 9.25 -11.88 14.90
C GLN A 7 9.63 -10.82 13.84
N PRO A 8 10.57 -9.90 14.15
CA PRO A 8 11.05 -8.94 13.15
C PRO A 8 11.64 -9.64 11.93
N LEU A 9 11.35 -9.15 10.73
CA LEU A 9 11.79 -9.72 9.45
C LEU A 9 12.92 -8.91 8.80
N SER A 10 12.97 -7.60 9.07
CA SER A 10 14.09 -6.75 8.68
C SER A 10 14.30 -5.64 9.72
N PRO A 11 15.48 -4.96 9.71
CA PRO A 11 15.72 -3.83 10.61
C PRO A 11 14.80 -2.62 10.33
N ALA A 12 14.34 -2.45 9.09
CA ALA A 12 13.59 -1.28 8.66
C ALA A 12 12.08 -1.41 8.89
N LEU A 13 11.52 -2.60 8.62
CA LEU A 13 10.08 -2.86 8.70
C LEU A 13 9.78 -4.37 8.68
N GLY A 14 8.56 -4.70 9.08
CA GLY A 14 7.95 -6.02 8.94
C GLY A 14 8.15 -6.94 10.12
N ALA A 15 7.05 -7.53 10.59
CA ALA A 15 7.08 -8.61 11.56
C ALA A 15 6.13 -9.75 11.17
N LEU A 16 6.56 -10.98 11.40
CA LEU A 16 5.68 -12.15 11.36
C LEU A 16 4.95 -12.28 12.69
N VAL A 17 3.63 -12.33 12.64
CA VAL A 17 2.76 -12.49 13.82
C VAL A 17 2.41 -13.95 14.00
N GLN A 18 2.71 -14.49 15.18
CA GLN A 18 2.41 -15.85 15.56
C GLN A 18 1.49 -15.90 16.78
N GLY A 19 0.75 -16.99 16.92
CA GLY A 19 -0.15 -17.18 18.08
C GLY A 19 -1.52 -16.51 17.95
N VAL A 20 -1.93 -16.09 16.72
CA VAL A 20 -3.24 -15.56 16.43
C VAL A 20 -3.96 -16.38 15.35
N ASP A 21 -5.26 -16.52 15.50
CA ASP A 21 -6.18 -17.03 14.50
C ASP A 21 -7.16 -15.93 14.13
N LEU A 22 -6.99 -15.34 12.95
CA LEU A 22 -7.84 -14.25 12.45
C LEU A 22 -9.21 -14.73 11.94
N THR A 23 -9.42 -16.06 11.80
CA THR A 23 -10.74 -16.62 11.47
C THR A 23 -11.71 -16.54 12.64
N SER A 24 -11.16 -16.37 13.85
CA SER A 24 -11.89 -16.26 15.11
C SER A 24 -12.08 -14.79 15.51
N LYS A 25 -13.06 -14.53 16.39
CA LYS A 25 -13.26 -13.19 16.94
C LYS A 25 -12.10 -12.83 17.88
N LEU A 26 -11.35 -11.80 17.50
CA LEU A 26 -10.27 -11.27 18.34
C LEU A 26 -10.84 -10.47 19.52
N ASP A 27 -10.30 -10.72 20.71
CA ASP A 27 -10.55 -9.88 21.86
C ASP A 27 -9.84 -8.50 21.73
N ASN A 28 -10.21 -7.55 22.62
CA ASN A 28 -9.68 -6.20 22.54
C ASN A 28 -8.21 -6.10 22.95
N VAL A 29 -7.70 -7.03 23.76
CA VAL A 29 -6.29 -7.05 24.18
C VAL A 29 -5.42 -7.44 22.99
N VAL A 30 -5.76 -8.54 22.32
CA VAL A 30 -5.08 -8.99 21.09
C VAL A 30 -5.16 -7.91 20.00
N PHE A 31 -6.33 -7.29 19.83
CA PHE A 31 -6.48 -6.21 18.86
C PHE A 31 -5.58 -5.01 19.17
N GLY A 32 -5.50 -4.57 20.43
CA GLY A 32 -4.61 -3.48 20.83
C GLY A 32 -3.12 -3.81 20.61
N GLN A 33 -2.73 -5.07 20.83
CA GLN A 33 -1.36 -5.52 20.52
C GLN A 33 -1.06 -5.46 19.02
N LEU A 34 -2.02 -5.84 18.15
CA LEU A 34 -1.85 -5.73 16.69
C LEU A 34 -1.78 -4.26 16.22
N GLN A 35 -2.58 -3.36 16.83
CA GLN A 35 -2.49 -1.94 16.53
C GLN A 35 -1.12 -1.37 16.89
N GLN A 36 -0.61 -1.67 18.10
CA GLN A 36 0.72 -1.22 18.51
C GLN A 36 1.82 -1.81 17.63
N ALA A 37 1.73 -3.11 17.32
CA ALA A 37 2.71 -3.77 16.45
C ALA A 37 2.74 -3.17 15.03
N LEU A 38 1.58 -2.75 14.49
CA LEU A 38 1.55 -2.07 13.18
C LEU A 38 2.31 -0.74 13.21
N LEU A 39 2.22 0.02 14.32
CA LEU A 39 2.99 1.25 14.50
C LEU A 39 4.49 0.99 14.63
N ASP A 40 4.86 -0.08 15.33
CA ASP A 40 6.26 -0.43 15.60
C ASP A 40 6.95 -1.02 14.35
N TYR A 41 6.26 -1.91 13.65
CA TYR A 41 6.82 -2.69 12.53
C TYR A 41 6.36 -2.21 11.14
N GLN A 42 5.38 -1.32 11.03
CA GLN A 42 4.82 -0.75 9.79
C GLN A 42 4.12 -1.76 8.87
N ILE A 43 4.42 -3.04 8.97
CA ILE A 43 3.75 -4.14 8.27
C ILE A 43 3.77 -5.40 9.11
N LEU A 44 2.63 -6.10 9.17
CA LEU A 44 2.43 -7.37 9.84
C LEU A 44 2.09 -8.46 8.83
N PHE A 45 2.76 -9.60 8.94
CA PHE A 45 2.50 -10.79 8.15
C PHE A 45 1.89 -11.89 9.01
N PHE A 46 0.94 -12.61 8.45
CA PHE A 46 0.26 -13.72 9.09
C PHE A 46 0.26 -14.89 8.12
N GLU A 47 0.83 -16.02 8.50
CA GLU A 47 0.80 -17.23 7.68
C GLU A 47 -0.50 -18.00 7.89
N ASN A 48 -0.98 -18.63 6.83
CA ASN A 48 -2.10 -19.59 6.84
C ASN A 48 -3.36 -19.09 7.55
N GLN A 49 -3.90 -17.95 7.10
CA GLN A 49 -5.16 -17.36 7.59
C GLN A 49 -6.25 -17.51 6.52
N PRO A 50 -6.99 -18.62 6.45
CA PRO A 50 -7.98 -18.88 5.40
C PRO A 50 -9.29 -18.11 5.65
N LEU A 51 -9.20 -16.78 5.72
CA LEU A 51 -10.35 -15.89 5.94
C LEU A 51 -11.32 -15.96 4.77
N THR A 52 -12.63 -16.04 5.07
CA THR A 52 -13.66 -15.69 4.09
C THR A 52 -13.58 -14.19 3.77
N PRO A 53 -14.12 -13.72 2.62
CA PRO A 53 -14.17 -12.28 2.32
C PRO A 53 -14.84 -11.47 3.45
N ARG A 54 -15.90 -12.00 4.04
CA ARG A 54 -16.59 -11.37 5.17
C ARG A 54 -15.69 -11.25 6.41
N GLN A 55 -14.96 -12.32 6.77
CA GLN A 55 -14.03 -12.28 7.91
C GLN A 55 -12.90 -11.28 7.67
N GLN A 56 -12.35 -11.22 6.44
CA GLN A 56 -11.33 -10.23 6.07
C GLN A 56 -11.88 -8.80 6.19
N ARG A 57 -13.10 -8.55 5.70
CA ARG A 57 -13.79 -7.26 5.82
C ARG A 57 -14.02 -6.90 7.29
N ASP A 58 -14.55 -7.83 8.09
CA ASP A 58 -14.85 -7.60 9.50
C ASP A 58 -13.58 -7.34 10.33
N PHE A 59 -12.47 -7.99 10.00
CA PHE A 59 -11.16 -7.72 10.62
C PHE A 59 -10.66 -6.33 10.25
N ALA A 60 -10.69 -5.96 8.97
CA ALA A 60 -10.26 -4.64 8.50
C ALA A 60 -11.10 -3.50 9.09
N ALA A 61 -12.42 -3.68 9.19
CA ALA A 61 -13.35 -2.68 9.73
C ALA A 61 -13.12 -2.35 11.22
N ARG A 62 -12.35 -3.14 11.95
CA ARG A 62 -11.93 -2.80 13.32
C ARG A 62 -10.92 -1.64 13.36
N PHE A 63 -10.22 -1.37 12.29
CA PHE A 63 -9.20 -0.31 12.21
C PHE A 63 -9.76 1.01 11.67
N GLY A 64 -10.94 1.01 11.06
CA GLY A 64 -11.62 2.18 10.50
C GLY A 64 -12.61 1.83 9.40
N ASP A 65 -13.20 2.86 8.81
CA ASP A 65 -14.11 2.72 7.69
C ASP A 65 -13.36 2.17 6.46
N LEU A 66 -14.07 1.40 5.62
CA LEU A 66 -13.46 0.73 4.49
C LEU A 66 -13.72 1.47 3.18
N HIS A 67 -12.73 1.46 2.31
CA HIS A 67 -12.78 2.05 0.97
C HIS A 67 -13.32 1.02 -0.04
N VAL A 68 -14.23 1.46 -0.92
CA VAL A 68 -14.64 0.72 -2.11
C VAL A 68 -13.90 1.28 -3.32
N HIS A 69 -13.05 0.48 -3.95
CA HIS A 69 -12.19 0.97 -5.04
C HIS A 69 -13.01 1.32 -6.30
N PRO A 70 -12.78 2.50 -6.93
CA PRO A 70 -13.61 2.98 -8.04
C PRO A 70 -13.43 2.19 -9.34
N VAL A 71 -12.30 1.54 -9.57
CA VAL A 71 -11.95 0.89 -10.84
C VAL A 71 -11.93 -0.64 -10.74
N TYR A 72 -11.20 -1.19 -9.76
CA TYR A 72 -11.05 -2.64 -9.64
C TYR A 72 -12.35 -3.36 -9.30
N PRO A 73 -12.52 -4.63 -9.74
CA PRO A 73 -13.63 -5.46 -9.33
C PRO A 73 -13.57 -5.77 -7.83
N ASN A 74 -14.71 -6.12 -7.26
CA ASN A 74 -14.85 -6.50 -5.86
C ASN A 74 -15.63 -7.81 -5.74
N VAL A 75 -15.63 -8.40 -4.54
CA VAL A 75 -16.47 -9.53 -4.22
C VAL A 75 -17.94 -9.05 -4.18
N PRO A 76 -18.88 -9.63 -4.94
CA PRO A 76 -20.24 -9.10 -5.08
C PRO A 76 -20.98 -8.86 -3.76
N GLU A 77 -20.83 -9.76 -2.78
CA GLU A 77 -21.48 -9.69 -1.48
C GLU A 77 -20.71 -8.87 -0.44
N GLN A 78 -19.47 -8.47 -0.75
CA GLN A 78 -18.57 -7.72 0.10
C GLN A 78 -17.82 -6.68 -0.75
N PRO A 79 -18.46 -5.56 -1.12
CA PRO A 79 -17.89 -4.58 -2.06
C PRO A 79 -16.61 -3.91 -1.55
N GLU A 80 -16.35 -3.96 -0.25
CA GLU A 80 -15.12 -3.46 0.37
C GLU A 80 -13.92 -4.40 0.15
N ILE A 81 -14.18 -5.63 -0.34
CA ILE A 81 -13.12 -6.59 -0.70
C ILE A 81 -12.86 -6.51 -2.19
N MET A 82 -11.80 -5.82 -2.53
CA MET A 82 -11.29 -5.69 -3.89
C MET A 82 -10.62 -7.00 -4.33
N VAL A 83 -10.84 -7.38 -5.59
CA VAL A 83 -10.24 -8.56 -6.21
C VAL A 83 -9.15 -8.11 -7.19
N LEU A 84 -7.93 -8.53 -6.94
CA LEU A 84 -6.79 -8.40 -7.85
C LEU A 84 -6.57 -9.76 -8.51
N ASP A 85 -7.12 -9.92 -9.70
CA ASP A 85 -7.06 -11.16 -10.50
C ASP A 85 -6.24 -10.89 -11.76
N THR A 86 -4.99 -11.32 -11.77
CA THR A 86 -4.03 -11.04 -12.84
C THR A 86 -3.61 -12.33 -13.53
N HIS A 87 -3.57 -12.29 -14.86
CA HIS A 87 -3.26 -13.41 -15.75
C HIS A 87 -2.90 -12.89 -17.14
N ALA A 88 -2.70 -13.77 -18.14
CA ALA A 88 -2.28 -13.40 -19.49
C ALA A 88 -3.18 -12.36 -20.19
N ASP A 89 -4.50 -12.42 -19.93
CA ASP A 89 -5.48 -11.51 -20.56
C ASP A 89 -5.84 -10.30 -19.67
N ASN A 90 -5.34 -10.26 -18.42
CA ASN A 90 -5.49 -9.15 -17.48
C ASN A 90 -4.16 -8.90 -16.78
N LEU A 91 -3.32 -8.12 -17.43
CA LEU A 91 -1.94 -7.88 -17.01
C LEU A 91 -1.85 -7.13 -15.67
N PRO A 92 -0.84 -7.46 -14.83
CA PRO A 92 -0.58 -6.70 -13.61
C PRO A 92 -0.25 -5.22 -13.93
N ASP A 93 -0.58 -4.33 -13.00
CA ASP A 93 -0.41 -2.88 -13.12
C ASP A 93 0.15 -2.21 -11.85
N ASN A 94 0.54 -3.03 -10.88
CA ASN A 94 1.09 -2.59 -9.61
C ASN A 94 2.60 -2.91 -9.48
N ASP A 95 3.27 -3.10 -10.62
CA ASP A 95 4.70 -3.33 -10.72
C ASP A 95 5.52 -2.03 -10.80
N ASN A 96 5.15 -1.10 -9.96
CA ASN A 96 5.86 0.14 -9.66
C ASN A 96 5.82 0.40 -8.14
N TRP A 97 6.74 1.21 -7.62
CA TRP A 97 6.71 1.61 -6.22
C TRP A 97 5.59 2.62 -5.99
N HIS A 98 4.64 2.25 -5.12
CA HIS A 98 3.51 3.12 -4.79
C HIS A 98 3.05 3.02 -3.35
N THR A 99 2.43 4.07 -2.90
CA THR A 99 1.56 4.14 -1.72
C THR A 99 0.13 4.18 -2.23
N ASP A 100 -0.74 3.33 -1.70
CA ASP A 100 -2.11 3.17 -2.20
C ASP A 100 -2.90 4.48 -2.19
N VAL A 101 -3.60 4.73 -3.31
CA VAL A 101 -4.67 5.75 -3.44
C VAL A 101 -4.25 7.14 -2.98
N THR A 102 -2.98 7.54 -3.22
CA THR A 102 -2.51 8.89 -2.84
C THR A 102 -3.07 10.01 -3.74
N PHE A 103 -3.88 9.66 -4.72
CA PHE A 103 -4.60 10.60 -5.58
C PHE A 103 -5.90 11.15 -4.97
N ILE A 104 -6.16 10.92 -3.68
CA ILE A 104 -7.29 11.50 -2.93
C ILE A 104 -6.80 12.32 -1.74
N ASP A 105 -7.63 13.26 -1.25
CA ASP A 105 -7.27 14.14 -0.12
C ASP A 105 -6.96 13.40 1.19
N THR A 106 -7.61 12.27 1.42
CA THR A 106 -7.45 11.43 2.61
C THR A 106 -7.05 10.01 2.22
N PRO A 107 -5.77 9.78 1.85
CA PRO A 107 -5.28 8.46 1.48
C PRO A 107 -5.48 7.42 2.57
N PRO A 108 -5.57 6.13 2.23
CA PRO A 108 -5.80 5.07 3.19
C PRO A 108 -4.83 5.07 4.37
N LEU A 109 -5.35 4.69 5.55
CA LEU A 109 -4.55 4.32 6.71
C LEU A 109 -3.68 3.10 6.41
N GLY A 110 -4.27 2.09 5.79
CA GLY A 110 -3.61 0.84 5.53
C GLY A 110 -4.45 -0.10 4.69
N ALA A 111 -3.90 -1.25 4.34
CA ALA A 111 -4.65 -2.28 3.65
C ALA A 111 -4.24 -3.69 4.10
N ILE A 112 -5.19 -4.61 4.00
CA ILE A 112 -5.04 -6.02 4.33
C ILE A 112 -5.18 -6.83 3.04
N LEU A 113 -4.08 -7.44 2.61
CA LEU A 113 -3.98 -8.26 1.41
C LEU A 113 -3.93 -9.74 1.78
N SER A 114 -4.74 -10.57 1.16
CA SER A 114 -4.81 -12.01 1.38
C SER A 114 -4.58 -12.76 0.08
N ALA A 115 -3.68 -13.75 0.10
CA ALA A 115 -3.37 -14.61 -1.04
C ALA A 115 -4.44 -15.69 -1.22
N ARG A 116 -5.06 -15.74 -2.42
CA ARG A 116 -6.13 -16.69 -2.76
C ARG A 116 -5.66 -17.76 -3.74
N GLU A 117 -5.09 -17.33 -4.84
CA GLU A 117 -4.46 -18.20 -5.83
C GLU A 117 -3.09 -17.62 -6.17
N LEU A 118 -2.09 -18.46 -6.26
CA LEU A 118 -0.71 -18.05 -6.47
C LEU A 118 -0.08 -18.82 -7.62
N PRO A 119 0.79 -18.17 -8.39
CA PRO A 119 1.64 -18.87 -9.35
C PRO A 119 2.61 -19.81 -8.61
N PRO A 120 3.10 -20.87 -9.26
CA PRO A 120 4.07 -21.79 -8.65
C PRO A 120 5.41 -21.11 -8.32
N VAL A 121 5.76 -20.05 -9.06
CA VAL A 121 6.98 -19.24 -8.86
C VAL A 121 6.67 -17.79 -9.21
N GLY A 122 7.27 -16.84 -8.48
CA GLY A 122 7.08 -15.40 -8.70
C GLY A 122 5.86 -14.82 -7.99
N GLY A 123 5.48 -13.59 -8.34
CA GLY A 123 4.34 -12.87 -7.78
C GLY A 123 4.56 -12.40 -6.33
N ASP A 124 5.81 -12.26 -5.90
CA ASP A 124 6.17 -11.71 -4.59
C ASP A 124 5.71 -10.24 -4.48
N THR A 125 5.69 -9.72 -3.26
CA THR A 125 5.49 -8.29 -3.02
C THR A 125 6.64 -7.74 -2.18
N LEU A 126 7.11 -6.54 -2.54
CA LEU A 126 8.09 -5.82 -1.76
C LEU A 126 7.41 -4.65 -1.04
N TRP A 127 7.88 -4.35 0.16
CA TRP A 127 7.52 -3.12 0.89
C TRP A 127 8.76 -2.34 1.23
N SER A 128 8.65 -1.02 1.27
CA SER A 128 9.69 -0.10 1.69
C SER A 128 9.20 0.79 2.82
N SER A 129 10.05 1.00 3.83
CA SER A 129 9.82 1.96 4.91
C SER A 129 10.13 3.38 4.46
N SER A 130 9.09 4.19 4.25
CA SER A 130 9.23 5.62 3.95
C SER A 130 9.91 6.38 5.10
N ALA A 131 9.74 5.92 6.35
CA ALA A 131 10.41 6.50 7.50
C ALA A 131 11.92 6.19 7.50
N ALA A 132 12.32 4.95 7.28
CA ALA A 132 13.74 4.60 7.21
C ALA A 132 14.44 5.32 6.05
N ALA A 133 13.76 5.44 4.91
CA ALA A 133 14.24 6.21 3.77
C ALA A 133 14.44 7.70 4.14
N TYR A 134 13.47 8.33 4.82
CA TYR A 134 13.61 9.70 5.31
C TYR A 134 14.72 9.83 6.34
N ASP A 135 14.81 8.92 7.32
CA ASP A 135 15.80 8.95 8.39
C ASP A 135 17.25 8.90 7.85
N ALA A 136 17.45 8.17 6.75
CA ALA A 136 18.75 8.02 6.08
C ALA A 136 19.19 9.23 5.24
N LEU A 137 18.31 10.21 5.00
CA LEU A 137 18.69 11.45 4.31
C LEU A 137 19.60 12.32 5.19
N SER A 138 20.52 13.05 4.56
CA SER A 138 21.35 14.04 5.25
C SER A 138 20.49 15.17 5.84
N PRO A 139 20.96 15.86 6.91
CA PRO A 139 20.25 17.01 7.47
C PRO A 139 19.95 18.10 6.44
N ALA A 140 20.89 18.37 5.53
CA ALA A 140 20.70 19.36 4.46
C ALA A 140 19.56 18.96 3.50
N PHE A 141 19.46 17.65 3.17
CA PHE A 141 18.39 17.15 2.32
C PHE A 141 17.04 17.20 3.02
N LYS A 142 16.98 16.85 4.32
CA LYS A 142 15.74 16.98 5.13
C LYS A 142 15.27 18.43 5.17
N THR A 143 16.18 19.38 5.34
CA THR A 143 15.86 20.82 5.30
C THR A 143 15.36 21.26 3.92
N LEU A 144 15.93 20.72 2.82
CA LEU A 144 15.47 21.01 1.47
C LEU A 144 14.03 20.53 1.24
N LEU A 145 13.67 19.34 1.76
CA LEU A 145 12.36 18.75 1.57
C LEU A 145 11.28 19.34 2.48
N ASP A 146 11.69 20.01 3.57
CA ASP A 146 10.76 20.57 4.54
C ASP A 146 9.93 21.70 3.91
N GLY A 147 8.62 21.58 3.99
CA GLY A 147 7.66 22.52 3.39
C GLY A 147 7.39 22.34 1.89
N LEU A 148 8.09 21.40 1.20
CA LEU A 148 7.75 21.09 -0.19
C LEU A 148 6.46 20.27 -0.27
N THR A 149 5.68 20.54 -1.34
CA THR A 149 4.44 19.82 -1.66
C THR A 149 4.51 19.18 -3.04
N ALA A 150 3.79 18.06 -3.20
CA ALA A 150 3.78 17.32 -4.45
C ALA A 150 2.35 17.08 -4.97
N GLU A 151 2.20 17.11 -6.27
CA GLU A 151 0.97 16.78 -6.98
C GLU A 151 0.88 15.25 -7.15
N HIS A 152 -0.31 14.70 -6.86
CA HIS A 152 -0.63 13.29 -7.03
C HIS A 152 -1.82 13.15 -7.97
N GLU A 153 -1.69 12.27 -8.96
CA GLU A 153 -2.64 12.15 -10.07
C GLU A 153 -3.11 10.71 -10.25
N PHE A 154 -4.44 10.53 -10.34
CA PHE A 154 -5.08 9.27 -10.68
C PHE A 154 -4.56 8.70 -12.01
N THR A 155 -4.49 9.55 -13.04
CA THR A 155 -4.16 9.15 -14.42
C THR A 155 -2.72 8.70 -14.62
N LYS A 156 -1.84 8.91 -13.63
CA LYS A 156 -0.45 8.49 -13.73
C LYS A 156 -0.31 6.96 -13.70
N SER A 157 -1.01 6.27 -12.80
CA SER A 157 -1.08 4.79 -12.75
C SER A 157 -2.22 4.23 -13.60
N PHE A 158 -3.38 4.88 -13.57
CA PHE A 158 -4.54 4.44 -14.33
C PHE A 158 -4.60 5.13 -15.69
N GLN A 159 -3.69 4.76 -16.59
CA GLN A 159 -3.55 5.40 -17.90
C GLN A 159 -4.71 5.04 -18.84
N GLU A 160 -5.24 6.01 -19.58
CA GLU A 160 -6.41 5.87 -20.46
C GLU A 160 -6.31 4.69 -21.43
N TRP A 161 -5.12 4.48 -22.04
CA TRP A 161 -4.93 3.45 -23.06
C TRP A 161 -5.22 2.03 -22.58
N ARG A 162 -5.12 1.77 -21.27
CA ARG A 162 -5.43 0.46 -20.68
C ARG A 162 -6.93 0.16 -20.64
N PHE A 163 -7.75 1.19 -20.58
CA PHE A 163 -9.20 1.09 -20.40
C PHE A 163 -9.96 1.37 -21.69
N LYS A 164 -9.38 2.16 -22.60
CA LYS A 164 -10.00 2.55 -23.88
C LYS A 164 -10.33 1.32 -24.73
N GLY A 165 -11.62 1.18 -25.06
CA GLY A 165 -12.12 0.04 -25.83
C GLY A 165 -12.52 -1.18 -24.98
N THR A 166 -12.40 -1.11 -23.65
CA THR A 166 -12.91 -2.12 -22.72
C THR A 166 -14.27 -1.72 -22.15
N ASP A 167 -14.97 -2.67 -21.54
CA ASP A 167 -16.21 -2.44 -20.79
C ASP A 167 -16.02 -1.56 -19.54
N GLN A 168 -14.77 -1.38 -19.08
CA GLN A 168 -14.41 -0.55 -17.92
C GLN A 168 -14.18 0.93 -18.28
N TYR A 169 -14.21 1.31 -19.54
CA TYR A 169 -13.81 2.67 -19.97
C TYR A 169 -14.71 3.78 -19.41
N GLU A 170 -16.03 3.56 -19.36
CA GLU A 170 -16.97 4.54 -18.77
C GLU A 170 -16.73 4.72 -17.26
N ARG A 171 -16.45 3.61 -16.57
CA ARG A 171 -16.11 3.63 -15.15
C ARG A 171 -14.78 4.36 -14.90
N TRP A 172 -13.79 4.13 -15.75
CA TRP A 172 -12.52 4.84 -15.69
C TRP A 172 -12.68 6.35 -15.93
N LYS A 173 -13.47 6.78 -16.93
CA LYS A 173 -13.74 8.20 -17.17
C LYS A 173 -14.37 8.87 -15.95
N LYS A 174 -15.38 8.23 -15.38
CA LYS A 174 -15.99 8.73 -14.14
C LYS A 174 -14.97 8.83 -13.01
N ALA A 175 -14.16 7.81 -12.79
CA ALA A 175 -13.13 7.82 -11.75
C ALA A 175 -12.11 8.95 -11.97
N ARG A 176 -11.66 9.18 -13.21
CA ARG A 176 -10.78 10.31 -13.55
C ARG A 176 -11.41 11.66 -13.20
N ASP A 177 -12.68 11.85 -13.55
CA ASP A 177 -13.38 13.13 -13.34
C ASP A 177 -13.68 13.36 -11.84
N ASP A 178 -13.94 12.28 -11.08
CA ASP A 178 -14.16 12.33 -9.64
C ASP A 178 -12.86 12.54 -8.83
N HIS A 179 -11.67 12.31 -9.44
CA HIS A 179 -10.36 12.38 -8.76
C HIS A 179 -9.44 13.39 -9.47
N PRO A 180 -9.68 14.71 -9.31
CA PRO A 180 -8.75 15.73 -9.78
C PRO A 180 -7.41 15.62 -9.06
N THR A 181 -6.36 16.22 -9.62
CA THR A 181 -5.04 16.30 -8.98
C THR A 181 -5.15 16.84 -7.56
N VAL A 182 -4.57 16.12 -6.61
CA VAL A 182 -4.47 16.52 -5.20
C VAL A 182 -3.04 16.87 -4.81
N VAL A 183 -2.89 17.58 -3.71
CA VAL A 183 -1.59 18.04 -3.21
C VAL A 183 -1.34 17.51 -1.82
N HIS A 184 -0.16 16.86 -1.65
CA HIS A 184 0.31 16.34 -0.37
C HIS A 184 1.70 16.87 -0.03
N PRO A 185 2.10 16.88 1.26
CA PRO A 185 3.49 17.17 1.61
C PRO A 185 4.44 16.11 1.04
N VAL A 186 5.64 16.52 0.62
CA VAL A 186 6.71 15.59 0.21
C VAL A 186 7.17 14.74 1.40
N VAL A 187 7.16 15.32 2.59
CA VAL A 187 7.44 14.64 3.86
C VAL A 187 6.19 14.67 4.72
N ARG A 188 5.59 13.49 4.94
CA ARG A 188 4.42 13.34 5.81
C ARG A 188 4.82 13.04 7.23
N THR A 189 4.16 13.66 8.21
CA THR A 189 4.22 13.26 9.60
C THR A 189 3.14 12.18 9.87
N HIS A 190 3.55 11.07 10.44
CA HIS A 190 2.62 10.00 10.80
C HIS A 190 1.75 10.44 12.01
N PRO A 191 0.40 10.41 11.91
CA PRO A 191 -0.49 11.06 12.87
C PRO A 191 -0.46 10.46 14.28
N VAL A 192 -0.01 9.22 14.43
CA VAL A 192 0.01 8.52 15.74
C VAL A 192 1.43 8.44 16.30
N SER A 193 2.40 7.99 15.50
CA SER A 193 3.79 7.82 15.96
C SER A 193 4.62 9.09 15.93
N GLY A 194 4.21 10.13 15.21
CA GLY A 194 4.97 11.36 14.97
C GLY A 194 6.21 11.20 14.08
N ARG A 195 6.48 9.98 13.58
CA ARG A 195 7.61 9.74 12.66
C ARG A 195 7.37 10.44 11.32
N LYS A 196 8.43 11.02 10.77
CA LYS A 196 8.40 11.57 9.40
C LYS A 196 8.75 10.48 8.39
N GLY A 197 8.12 10.53 7.21
CA GLY A 197 8.39 9.62 6.10
C GLY A 197 8.27 10.32 4.75
N LEU A 198 8.97 9.83 3.74
CA LEU A 198 8.82 10.29 2.36
C LEU A 198 7.43 9.92 1.84
N PHE A 199 6.67 10.90 1.36
CA PHE A 199 5.31 10.69 0.87
C PHE A 199 5.17 11.02 -0.63
N VAL A 200 6.18 10.65 -1.39
CA VAL A 200 6.20 10.68 -2.86
C VAL A 200 6.44 9.27 -3.38
N ASN A 201 5.78 8.91 -4.49
CA ASN A 201 5.86 7.57 -5.07
C ASN A 201 5.78 7.60 -6.59
N GLU A 202 6.34 6.56 -7.25
CA GLU A 202 6.35 6.44 -8.71
C GLU A 202 4.94 6.33 -9.29
N GLY A 203 4.02 5.67 -8.56
CA GLY A 203 2.68 5.38 -9.06
C GLY A 203 1.85 6.64 -9.28
N PHE A 204 1.88 7.62 -8.37
CA PHE A 204 0.93 8.73 -8.40
C PHE A 204 1.55 10.12 -8.37
N THR A 205 2.79 10.30 -7.87
CA THR A 205 3.41 11.63 -7.75
C THR A 205 3.91 12.12 -9.09
N SER A 206 3.39 13.25 -9.57
CA SER A 206 3.72 13.83 -10.88
C SER A 206 4.70 14.98 -10.80
N ARG A 207 4.62 15.82 -9.75
CA ARG A 207 5.42 17.05 -9.67
C ARG A 207 5.58 17.54 -8.23
N ILE A 208 6.74 18.16 -7.93
CA ILE A 208 6.93 19.02 -6.75
C ILE A 208 6.62 20.46 -7.15
N ARG A 209 5.67 21.07 -6.46
CA ARG A 209 5.03 22.34 -6.91
C ARG A 209 5.95 23.54 -6.85
N GLU A 210 6.80 23.62 -5.83
CA GLU A 210 7.69 24.74 -5.54
C GLU A 210 8.91 24.80 -6.48
N LEU A 211 9.12 23.74 -7.29
CA LEU A 211 10.27 23.59 -8.16
C LEU A 211 9.90 23.77 -9.64
N SER A 212 10.88 24.18 -10.46
CA SER A 212 10.74 24.09 -11.90
C SER A 212 10.59 22.61 -12.32
N GLN A 213 10.05 22.35 -13.52
CA GLN A 213 9.82 20.97 -13.98
C GLN A 213 11.12 20.14 -13.95
N LYS A 214 12.23 20.68 -14.42
CA LYS A 214 13.53 19.99 -14.45
C LYS A 214 14.08 19.67 -13.06
N GLU A 215 13.91 20.58 -12.11
CA GLU A 215 14.31 20.36 -10.71
C GLU A 215 13.43 19.32 -10.04
N SER A 216 12.11 19.42 -10.25
CA SER A 216 11.14 18.45 -9.76
C SER A 216 11.44 17.04 -10.27
N ASP A 217 11.65 16.88 -11.60
CA ASP A 217 11.94 15.58 -12.20
C ASP A 217 13.24 14.98 -11.62
N ALA A 218 14.30 15.80 -11.47
CA ALA A 218 15.58 15.34 -10.91
C ALA A 218 15.45 14.94 -9.44
N LEU A 219 14.71 15.72 -8.64
CA LEU A 219 14.51 15.42 -7.22
C LEU A 219 13.62 14.20 -7.02
N LEU A 220 12.51 14.07 -7.77
CA LEU A 220 11.64 12.90 -7.70
C LEU A 220 12.37 11.62 -8.12
N ALA A 221 13.17 11.66 -9.20
CA ALA A 221 13.98 10.52 -9.62
C ALA A 221 14.94 10.06 -8.50
N PHE A 222 15.59 11.00 -7.82
CA PHE A 222 16.44 10.68 -6.67
C PHE A 222 15.63 10.07 -5.51
N LEU A 223 14.50 10.67 -5.14
CA LEU A 223 13.68 10.21 -4.01
C LEU A 223 13.09 8.83 -4.24
N PHE A 224 12.63 8.53 -5.47
CA PHE A 224 12.12 7.21 -5.83
C PHE A 224 13.22 6.14 -5.74
N ALA A 225 14.38 6.38 -6.36
CA ALA A 225 15.52 5.48 -6.27
C ALA A 225 16.02 5.29 -4.84
N HIS A 226 16.01 6.36 -4.03
CA HIS A 226 16.42 6.31 -2.64
C HIS A 226 15.45 5.47 -1.79
N ALA A 227 14.13 5.65 -1.95
CA ALA A 227 13.12 4.88 -1.21
C ALA A 227 13.16 3.37 -1.56
N ALA A 228 13.55 3.02 -2.77
CA ALA A 228 13.63 1.63 -3.26
C ALA A 228 14.92 0.88 -2.85
N ARG A 229 15.79 1.49 -2.04
CA ARG A 229 17.08 0.85 -1.64
C ARG A 229 16.83 -0.40 -0.78
N PRO A 230 17.67 -1.46 -0.95
CA PRO A 230 17.53 -2.72 -0.22
C PRO A 230 17.49 -2.57 1.30
N GLU A 231 18.18 -1.58 1.85
CA GLU A 231 18.27 -1.34 3.30
C GLU A 231 16.92 -0.93 3.91
N PHE A 232 16.00 -0.41 3.10
CA PHE A 232 14.68 0.04 3.53
C PHE A 232 13.57 -0.93 3.13
N THR A 233 13.90 -2.00 2.40
CA THR A 233 12.91 -2.87 1.78
C THR A 233 12.85 -4.25 2.43
N LEU A 234 11.69 -4.88 2.28
CA LEU A 234 11.42 -6.27 2.63
C LEU A 234 10.69 -6.92 1.46
N ARG A 235 11.12 -8.12 1.03
CA ARG A 235 10.44 -8.93 0.03
C ARG A 235 9.74 -10.09 0.70
N TRP A 236 8.41 -10.24 0.45
CA TRP A 236 7.60 -11.34 0.95
C TRP A 236 7.26 -12.30 -0.19
N ARG A 237 7.63 -13.58 0.00
CA ARG A 237 7.22 -14.67 -0.86
C ARG A 237 5.94 -15.28 -0.31
N TRP A 238 4.85 -15.12 -1.05
CA TRP A 238 3.54 -15.55 -0.63
C TRP A 238 3.38 -17.07 -0.58
N LYS A 239 2.66 -17.55 0.42
CA LYS A 239 2.00 -18.84 0.46
C LYS A 239 0.48 -18.62 0.41
N GLN A 240 -0.27 -19.63 -0.05
CA GLN A 240 -1.73 -19.54 -0.07
C GLN A 240 -2.26 -19.28 1.34
N TYR A 241 -3.23 -18.36 1.44
CA TYR A 241 -3.81 -17.86 2.68
C TYR A 241 -2.87 -17.05 3.59
N ASP A 242 -1.69 -16.71 3.15
CA ASP A 242 -0.93 -15.66 3.82
C ASP A 242 -1.68 -14.33 3.75
N LEU A 243 -1.49 -13.52 4.79
CA LEU A 243 -2.07 -12.19 4.88
C LEU A 243 -0.98 -11.20 5.26
N ALA A 244 -1.00 -10.03 4.61
CA ALA A 244 -0.18 -8.88 4.97
C ALA A 244 -1.07 -7.69 5.32
N PHE A 245 -0.74 -7.01 6.41
CA PHE A 245 -1.38 -5.76 6.83
C PHE A 245 -0.32 -4.69 7.00
N TRP A 246 -0.36 -3.65 6.17
CA TRP A 246 0.62 -2.55 6.21
C TRP A 246 -0.01 -1.21 6.54
N ASP A 247 0.79 -0.35 7.17
CA ASP A 247 0.48 1.06 7.39
C ASP A 247 0.86 1.86 6.14
N ASN A 248 -0.16 2.22 5.36
CA ASN A 248 0.01 2.94 4.10
C ASN A 248 0.50 4.39 4.29
N ARG A 249 0.42 4.91 5.51
CA ARG A 249 0.84 6.28 5.85
C ARG A 249 2.36 6.43 5.88
N ILE A 250 3.09 5.31 5.97
CA ILE A 250 4.55 5.30 6.19
C ILE A 250 5.29 4.22 5.39
N THR A 251 4.60 3.55 4.45
CA THR A 251 5.21 2.54 3.57
C THR A 251 4.84 2.76 2.11
N GLN A 252 5.68 2.22 1.23
CA GLN A 252 5.39 1.99 -0.18
C GLN A 252 5.49 0.51 -0.48
N HIS A 253 4.88 0.05 -1.56
CA HIS A 253 4.99 -1.34 -1.98
C HIS A 253 5.06 -1.50 -3.50
N TYR A 254 5.50 -2.69 -3.92
CA TYR A 254 5.72 -3.08 -5.31
C TYR A 254 5.29 -4.53 -5.51
N ALA A 255 4.36 -4.80 -6.41
CA ALA A 255 3.95 -6.16 -6.76
C ALA A 255 4.80 -6.67 -7.93
N VAL A 256 5.56 -7.73 -7.72
CA VAL A 256 6.46 -8.27 -8.77
C VAL A 256 5.65 -8.98 -9.83
N ALA A 257 5.80 -8.56 -11.10
CA ALA A 257 5.06 -9.06 -12.26
C ALA A 257 5.85 -10.12 -13.07
N ASP A 258 6.48 -11.07 -12.38
CA ASP A 258 7.40 -12.07 -12.95
C ASP A 258 6.80 -13.47 -13.10
N TYR A 259 5.47 -13.62 -13.09
CA TYR A 259 4.77 -14.91 -13.00
C TYR A 259 3.91 -15.25 -14.22
N LEU A 260 3.76 -14.33 -15.17
CA LEU A 260 2.94 -14.61 -16.36
C LEU A 260 3.51 -15.80 -17.19
N PRO A 261 2.65 -16.65 -17.79
CA PRO A 261 1.20 -16.51 -17.94
C PRO A 261 0.38 -17.09 -16.76
N ALA A 262 1.00 -17.50 -15.68
CA ALA A 262 0.29 -18.05 -14.51
C ALA A 262 -0.65 -17.00 -13.89
N ARG A 263 -1.74 -17.48 -13.30
CA ARG A 263 -2.75 -16.64 -12.64
C ARG A 263 -2.34 -16.34 -11.19
N ARG A 264 -2.69 -15.12 -10.74
CA ARG A 264 -2.54 -14.69 -9.35
C ARG A 264 -3.79 -13.97 -8.90
N ILE A 265 -4.42 -14.43 -7.81
CA ILE A 265 -5.62 -13.80 -7.24
C ILE A 265 -5.32 -13.38 -5.80
N MET A 266 -5.52 -12.11 -5.50
CA MET A 266 -5.43 -11.54 -4.17
C MET A 266 -6.74 -10.83 -3.81
N HIS A 267 -7.13 -10.90 -2.53
CA HIS A 267 -8.22 -10.11 -1.98
C HIS A 267 -7.66 -8.99 -1.09
N ARG A 268 -8.11 -7.76 -1.30
CA ARG A 268 -7.66 -6.59 -0.52
C ARG A 268 -8.82 -5.87 0.14
N ALA A 269 -8.71 -5.63 1.44
CA ALA A 269 -9.51 -4.66 2.18
C ALA A 269 -8.67 -3.41 2.42
N THR A 270 -9.17 -2.23 2.07
CA THR A 270 -8.47 -0.95 2.23
C THR A 270 -9.20 -0.12 3.28
N ILE A 271 -8.46 0.39 4.26
CA ILE A 271 -8.99 1.14 5.41
C ILE A 271 -8.76 2.63 5.15
N LEU A 272 -9.82 3.45 5.23
CA LEU A 272 -9.73 4.89 5.06
C LEU A 272 -8.82 5.53 6.11
N GLY A 273 -8.13 6.59 5.73
CA GLY A 273 -7.12 7.25 6.56
C GLY A 273 -7.42 8.72 6.80
N ASP A 274 -6.36 9.47 7.00
CA ASP A 274 -6.36 10.87 7.35
C ASP A 274 -5.67 11.73 6.27
N LYS A 275 -5.93 13.03 6.32
CA LYS A 275 -5.25 13.99 5.44
C LYS A 275 -3.78 14.09 5.83
N PRO A 276 -2.83 13.90 4.88
CA PRO A 276 -1.40 14.06 5.13
C PRO A 276 -1.02 15.48 5.54
N PHE A 277 -0.12 15.60 6.52
CA PHE A 277 0.44 16.87 7.01
C PHE A 277 1.91 16.77 7.36
#